data_6639194259f397ad400162e175429d00
#
_entry.id   6639194259f397ad400162e175429d00
#
_cell.length_a   1.000
_cell.length_b   1.000
_cell.length_c   1.000
_cell.angle_alpha   90.00
_cell.angle_beta   90.00
_cell.angle_gamma   90.00
#
_symmetry.space_group_name_H-M   'P 1'
#
loop_
_entity.id
_entity.type
_entity.pdbx_description
1 polymer ?
#
loop_
_entity_poly.entity_id
_entity_poly.type
_entity_poly.pdbx_seq_one_letter_code
_entity_poly.pdbx_strand_id
1 'polypeptide(L)'
;MNHDQAVLNRIWCETLFEELYRFGVRDVCVAPGSRSTPLALEANAHTRLKLHTHFDERGLSFLALGLAKASQRPVAVVVTSGTAVANLLPAVAEAGLTGEKLVLLTADRPIELVGCGANQAIAQQGIFSNHVCASLNLPSPNTQTSLNWLLTSVDQVLHQQAVSGHAVHINCPFPEPLYSNTPKSIYQSYLDTVAVWRAEGGIYSNKQIPLPMPPSIAEIEQRKGVVVIGNVTLQEAKQAHQFAAQMGWPVLCDPQSGTTSDWSGYDIWLQNPAARAQLSQCDLIIQFGRRLVSKRLQQWLEQQVQVGCDYWYVSPDFERDNQSHLPQHHFVCSIAAWLNVVTSREVQPVAWANELPRYSAEVNKQARAIAQSSLCEMMIALQLSSLVGSADLFLGNSLFVRMVDMVGQLHGVETFTNRGASGIDGLFATASGVQRARANPMLLMIGDTSALYDLNSLALYSHQETPVVIVVTNNDGGAIFDLLPVPPQQKQALYQMPHGYRFEFAAKQFGLDYVCPTSLAELTERIVDHLAHGCGALLVEVNTPPNQASQHIKQLADHVRALV
;
A
#
# COMPACT_ATOMS: atom_id res chain seq x y z
N MET A 1 -6.97 47.82 -16.80
CA MET A 1 -5.97 46.75 -16.58
C MET A 1 -6.31 45.61 -17.54
N ASN A 2 -5.38 45.19 -18.39
CA ASN A 2 -5.61 43.99 -19.20
C ASN A 2 -5.80 42.80 -18.26
N HIS A 3 -7.01 42.28 -18.20
CA HIS A 3 -7.32 41.11 -17.41
C HIS A 3 -6.92 39.87 -18.21
N ASP A 4 -5.86 39.17 -17.79
CA ASP A 4 -5.43 37.92 -18.40
C ASP A 4 -5.74 36.75 -17.44
N GLN A 5 -6.85 36.03 -17.68
CA GLN A 5 -7.33 34.94 -16.87
C GLN A 5 -6.32 33.78 -16.79
N ALA A 6 -5.64 33.49 -17.89
CA ALA A 6 -4.64 32.42 -17.90
C ALA A 6 -3.47 32.70 -16.95
N VAL A 7 -3.07 33.99 -16.84
CA VAL A 7 -2.03 34.40 -15.90
C VAL A 7 -2.49 34.22 -14.45
N LEU A 8 -3.75 34.54 -14.13
CA LEU A 8 -4.30 34.29 -12.80
C LEU A 8 -4.37 32.80 -12.47
N ASN A 9 -4.82 31.95 -13.42
CA ASN A 9 -4.80 30.51 -13.28
C ASN A 9 -3.39 29.99 -12.93
N ARG A 10 -2.37 30.50 -13.64
CA ARG A 10 -0.96 30.13 -13.41
C ARG A 10 -0.44 30.63 -12.06
N ILE A 11 -0.77 31.83 -11.62
CA ILE A 11 -0.36 32.36 -10.30
C ILE A 11 -0.92 31.51 -9.17
N TRP A 12 -2.19 31.11 -9.26
CA TRP A 12 -2.80 30.25 -8.26
C TRP A 12 -2.17 28.87 -8.21
N CYS A 13 -1.90 28.26 -9.37
CA CYS A 13 -1.24 26.97 -9.44
C CYS A 13 0.20 27.02 -8.90
N GLU A 14 0.98 28.04 -9.26
CA GLU A 14 2.34 28.25 -8.74
C GLU A 14 2.33 28.37 -7.20
N THR A 15 1.42 29.19 -6.67
CA THR A 15 1.28 29.38 -5.22
C THR A 15 0.89 28.08 -4.52
N LEU A 16 -0.04 27.33 -5.10
CA LEU A 16 -0.47 26.03 -4.60
C LEU A 16 0.69 25.02 -4.58
N PHE A 17 1.44 24.85 -5.68
CA PHE A 17 2.54 23.88 -5.73
C PHE A 17 3.71 24.25 -4.81
N GLU A 18 4.01 25.54 -4.65
CA GLU A 18 5.02 25.95 -3.68
C GLU A 18 4.60 25.59 -2.25
N GLU A 19 3.34 25.80 -1.87
CA GLU A 19 2.87 25.43 -0.53
C GLU A 19 2.82 23.92 -0.33
N LEU A 20 2.36 23.15 -1.34
CA LEU A 20 2.42 21.69 -1.32
C LEU A 20 3.85 21.19 -1.13
N TYR A 21 4.83 21.80 -1.82
CA TYR A 21 6.23 21.48 -1.64
C TYR A 21 6.69 21.70 -0.19
N ARG A 22 6.26 22.80 0.43
CA ARG A 22 6.60 23.14 1.83
C ARG A 22 5.97 22.16 2.83
N PHE A 23 4.81 21.60 2.49
CA PHE A 23 4.19 20.49 3.23
C PHE A 23 4.80 19.11 2.95
N GLY A 24 5.86 19.04 2.18
CA GLY A 24 6.61 17.80 1.95
C GLY A 24 6.28 17.04 0.67
N VAL A 25 5.37 17.53 -0.18
CA VAL A 25 5.17 16.97 -1.53
C VAL A 25 6.47 17.08 -2.32
N ARG A 26 6.88 15.99 -2.95
CA ARG A 26 8.06 15.92 -3.82
C ARG A 26 7.72 15.33 -5.18
N ASP A 27 6.68 14.53 -5.23
CA ASP A 27 6.25 13.79 -6.40
C ASP A 27 4.85 14.24 -6.82
N VAL A 28 4.66 14.47 -8.13
CA VAL A 28 3.39 14.87 -8.74
C VAL A 28 3.08 13.92 -9.88
N CYS A 29 1.97 13.21 -9.78
CA CYS A 29 1.46 12.32 -10.80
C CYS A 29 0.47 13.07 -11.70
N VAL A 30 0.67 13.08 -13.02
CA VAL A 30 -0.11 13.89 -13.97
C VAL A 30 -0.67 13.02 -15.08
N ALA A 31 -2.01 13.02 -15.25
CA ALA A 31 -2.66 12.49 -16.45
C ALA A 31 -2.91 13.60 -17.48
N PRO A 32 -2.85 13.29 -18.79
CA PRO A 32 -3.07 14.27 -19.82
C PRO A 32 -4.53 14.78 -19.82
N GLY A 33 -4.70 16.10 -20.05
CA GLY A 33 -6.02 16.68 -20.15
C GLY A 33 -5.98 18.19 -20.32
N SER A 34 -6.95 18.74 -21.07
CA SER A 34 -6.97 20.16 -21.40
C SER A 34 -7.24 21.05 -20.18
N ARG A 35 -8.26 20.72 -19.36
CA ARG A 35 -8.65 21.58 -18.23
C ARG A 35 -7.58 21.65 -17.14
N SER A 36 -6.75 20.61 -17.00
CA SER A 36 -5.63 20.57 -16.05
C SER A 36 -4.36 21.28 -16.55
N THR A 37 -4.38 21.92 -17.74
CA THR A 37 -3.20 22.62 -18.31
C THR A 37 -2.51 23.57 -17.31
N PRO A 38 -3.21 24.44 -16.56
CA PRO A 38 -2.55 25.33 -15.61
C PRO A 38 -1.79 24.56 -14.52
N LEU A 39 -2.38 23.49 -13.97
CA LEU A 39 -1.74 22.64 -12.98
C LEU A 39 -0.53 21.91 -13.57
N ALA A 40 -0.70 21.26 -14.73
CA ALA A 40 0.37 20.47 -15.34
C ALA A 40 1.61 21.31 -15.69
N LEU A 41 1.40 22.50 -16.24
CA LEU A 41 2.49 23.40 -16.64
C LEU A 41 3.22 24.00 -15.44
N GLU A 42 2.50 24.44 -14.40
CA GLU A 42 3.14 25.02 -13.22
C GLU A 42 3.82 23.94 -12.36
N ALA A 43 3.28 22.71 -12.29
CA ALA A 43 3.99 21.57 -11.70
C ALA A 43 5.31 21.27 -12.43
N ASN A 44 5.28 21.28 -13.77
CA ASN A 44 6.48 21.05 -14.59
C ASN A 44 7.51 22.18 -14.49
N ALA A 45 7.06 23.41 -14.30
CA ALA A 45 7.93 24.57 -14.10
C ALA A 45 8.59 24.61 -12.72
N HIS A 46 8.05 23.89 -11.74
CA HIS A 46 8.55 23.86 -10.38
C HIS A 46 9.77 22.94 -10.26
N THR A 47 10.98 23.51 -10.20
CA THR A 47 12.28 22.81 -10.32
C THR A 47 12.56 21.76 -9.23
N ARG A 48 11.81 21.76 -8.13
CA ARG A 48 12.01 20.87 -6.98
C ARG A 48 10.99 19.74 -6.91
N LEU A 49 10.00 19.69 -7.81
CA LEU A 49 9.01 18.63 -7.92
C LEU A 49 9.41 17.65 -9.04
N LYS A 50 9.22 16.36 -8.78
CA LYS A 50 9.42 15.30 -9.76
C LYS A 50 8.07 14.88 -10.34
N LEU A 51 7.96 14.93 -11.67
CA LEU A 51 6.74 14.56 -12.37
C LEU A 51 6.77 13.08 -12.79
N HIS A 52 5.60 12.45 -12.65
CA HIS A 52 5.32 11.10 -13.14
C HIS A 52 4.07 11.17 -14.00
N THR A 53 4.11 10.58 -15.18
CA THR A 53 2.98 10.62 -16.11
C THR A 53 2.42 9.24 -16.37
N HIS A 54 1.11 9.14 -16.53
CA HIS A 54 0.41 7.96 -17.02
C HIS A 54 -0.88 8.40 -17.72
N PHE A 55 -1.28 7.68 -18.76
CA PHE A 55 -2.47 8.02 -19.54
C PHE A 55 -3.77 7.49 -18.94
N ASP A 56 -3.71 6.45 -18.07
CA ASP A 56 -4.84 5.87 -17.35
C ASP A 56 -4.90 6.48 -15.95
N GLU A 57 -5.93 7.25 -15.65
CA GLU A 57 -6.06 7.98 -14.37
C GLU A 57 -6.21 7.03 -13.18
N ARG A 58 -6.80 5.86 -13.36
CA ARG A 58 -6.87 4.83 -12.32
C ARG A 58 -5.46 4.32 -12.02
N GLY A 59 -4.71 3.90 -13.02
CA GLY A 59 -3.31 3.49 -12.87
C GLY A 59 -2.44 4.61 -12.30
N LEU A 60 -2.65 5.87 -12.74
CA LEU A 60 -1.95 7.04 -12.19
C LEU A 60 -2.17 7.20 -10.69
N SER A 61 -3.41 7.04 -10.22
CA SER A 61 -3.73 7.19 -8.80
C SER A 61 -3.11 6.08 -7.94
N PHE A 62 -3.03 4.86 -8.45
CA PHE A 62 -2.31 3.77 -7.80
C PHE A 62 -0.78 3.93 -7.87
N LEU A 63 -0.24 4.53 -8.92
CA LEU A 63 1.17 4.94 -8.98
C LEU A 63 1.48 5.93 -7.85
N ALA A 64 0.62 6.93 -7.66
CA ALA A 64 0.76 7.90 -6.58
C ALA A 64 0.65 7.24 -5.20
N LEU A 65 -0.26 6.27 -5.04
CA LEU A 65 -0.38 5.46 -3.82
C LEU A 65 0.93 4.75 -3.50
N GLY A 66 1.56 4.12 -4.49
CA GLY A 66 2.85 3.43 -4.33
C GLY A 66 3.98 4.36 -3.95
N LEU A 67 4.06 5.53 -4.59
CA LEU A 67 5.02 6.58 -4.24
C LEU A 67 4.83 7.06 -2.79
N ALA A 68 3.58 7.33 -2.37
CA ALA A 68 3.27 7.76 -1.00
C ALA A 68 3.59 6.68 0.02
N LYS A 69 3.24 5.42 -0.28
CA LYS A 69 3.49 4.25 0.56
C LYS A 69 4.98 4.06 0.86
N ALA A 70 5.82 4.14 -0.16
CA ALA A 70 7.26 3.89 -0.02
C ALA A 70 8.03 5.11 0.51
N SER A 71 7.64 6.33 0.13
CA SER A 71 8.32 7.57 0.57
C SER A 71 7.84 8.08 1.93
N GLN A 72 6.68 7.61 2.41
CA GLN A 72 5.99 8.11 3.62
C GLN A 72 5.68 9.62 3.55
N ARG A 73 5.55 10.16 2.33
CA ARG A 73 5.29 11.58 2.05
C ARG A 73 3.97 11.76 1.30
N PRO A 74 3.35 12.95 1.38
CA PRO A 74 2.21 13.25 0.53
C PRO A 74 2.64 13.33 -0.95
N VAL A 75 1.79 12.79 -1.83
CA VAL A 75 1.98 12.78 -3.30
C VAL A 75 0.79 13.47 -3.94
N ALA A 76 1.05 14.42 -4.84
CA ALA A 76 0.00 15.11 -5.57
C ALA A 76 -0.43 14.31 -6.83
N VAL A 77 -1.73 14.33 -7.11
CA VAL A 77 -2.33 13.72 -8.31
C VAL A 77 -3.10 14.78 -9.08
N VAL A 78 -2.72 15.03 -10.31
CA VAL A 78 -3.31 16.03 -11.19
C VAL A 78 -4.08 15.34 -12.31
N VAL A 79 -5.37 15.60 -12.39
CA VAL A 79 -6.24 15.09 -13.46
C VAL A 79 -7.14 16.19 -14.02
N THR A 80 -7.60 16.00 -15.25
CA THR A 80 -8.61 16.85 -15.88
C THR A 80 -10.00 16.57 -15.28
N SER A 81 -11.00 17.31 -15.71
CA SER A 81 -12.38 17.16 -15.24
C SER A 81 -13.08 15.92 -15.83
N GLY A 82 -14.23 15.58 -15.27
CA GLY A 82 -15.08 14.52 -15.77
C GLY A 82 -14.72 13.15 -15.18
N THR A 83 -14.82 12.09 -15.97
CA THR A 83 -14.56 10.70 -15.52
C THR A 83 -13.13 10.46 -15.08
N ALA A 84 -12.17 11.28 -15.49
CA ALA A 84 -10.80 11.28 -14.99
C ALA A 84 -10.78 11.37 -13.45
N VAL A 85 -11.65 12.22 -12.87
CA VAL A 85 -11.78 12.37 -11.41
C VAL A 85 -12.37 11.11 -10.79
N ALA A 86 -13.42 10.54 -11.39
CA ALA A 86 -14.07 9.34 -10.88
C ALA A 86 -13.13 8.11 -10.86
N ASN A 87 -12.21 8.02 -11.82
CA ASN A 87 -11.22 6.94 -11.90
C ASN A 87 -10.20 6.93 -10.74
N LEU A 88 -10.09 8.01 -9.97
CA LEU A 88 -9.20 8.04 -8.81
C LEU A 88 -9.76 7.29 -7.60
N LEU A 89 -11.09 7.07 -7.53
CA LEU A 89 -11.78 6.55 -6.36
C LEU A 89 -11.21 5.22 -5.81
N PRO A 90 -10.84 4.23 -6.62
CA PRO A 90 -10.29 2.97 -6.10
C PRO A 90 -9.00 3.16 -5.28
N ALA A 91 -8.05 3.95 -5.77
CA ALA A 91 -6.82 4.24 -5.03
C ALA A 91 -7.07 5.14 -3.81
N VAL A 92 -8.03 6.06 -3.89
CA VAL A 92 -8.44 6.91 -2.77
C VAL A 92 -9.06 6.08 -1.65
N ALA A 93 -9.87 5.08 -2.00
CA ALA A 93 -10.45 4.15 -1.02
C ALA A 93 -9.37 3.28 -0.35
N GLU A 94 -8.39 2.78 -1.10
CA GLU A 94 -7.24 2.05 -0.54
C GLU A 94 -6.42 2.95 0.38
N ALA A 95 -6.07 4.18 -0.04
CA ALA A 95 -5.33 5.16 0.76
C ALA A 95 -6.06 5.51 2.07
N GLY A 96 -7.40 5.61 2.04
CA GLY A 96 -8.22 5.83 3.22
C GLY A 96 -8.20 4.69 4.23
N LEU A 97 -7.83 3.48 3.80
CA LEU A 97 -7.75 2.29 4.67
C LEU A 97 -6.33 1.98 5.13
N THR A 98 -5.31 2.48 4.43
CA THR A 98 -3.91 2.22 4.71
C THR A 98 -3.13 3.45 5.19
N GLY A 99 -3.72 4.64 5.09
CA GLY A 99 -3.20 5.88 5.68
C GLY A 99 -2.24 6.66 4.78
N GLU A 100 -2.04 6.26 3.52
CA GLU A 100 -1.20 7.01 2.58
C GLU A 100 -1.80 8.38 2.24
N LYS A 101 -0.93 9.38 2.12
CA LYS A 101 -1.29 10.78 1.91
C LYS A 101 -1.32 11.12 0.43
N LEU A 102 -2.51 11.21 -0.17
CA LEU A 102 -2.70 11.69 -1.54
C LEU A 102 -3.29 13.10 -1.55
N VAL A 103 -2.79 13.99 -2.40
CA VAL A 103 -3.34 15.32 -2.62
C VAL A 103 -3.94 15.36 -4.02
N LEU A 104 -5.27 15.22 -4.10
CA LEU A 104 -5.99 15.13 -5.37
C LEU A 104 -6.30 16.54 -5.87
N LEU A 105 -5.61 16.97 -6.92
CA LEU A 105 -5.80 18.24 -7.62
C LEU A 105 -6.63 17.99 -8.86
N THR A 106 -7.93 18.16 -8.77
CA THR A 106 -8.88 17.91 -9.86
C THR A 106 -9.25 19.21 -10.55
N ALA A 107 -8.86 19.36 -11.81
CA ALA A 107 -9.31 20.50 -12.60
C ALA A 107 -10.80 20.41 -12.87
N ASP A 108 -11.50 21.54 -12.83
CA ASP A 108 -12.95 21.60 -13.05
C ASP A 108 -13.33 22.76 -13.98
N ARG A 109 -14.58 22.74 -14.44
CA ARG A 109 -15.20 23.91 -15.07
C ARG A 109 -15.54 24.95 -14.01
N PRO A 110 -15.50 26.25 -14.37
CA PRO A 110 -16.07 27.27 -13.50
C PRO A 110 -17.57 27.03 -13.29
N ILE A 111 -18.07 27.53 -12.17
CA ILE A 111 -19.42 27.16 -11.64
C ILE A 111 -20.56 27.39 -12.65
N GLU A 112 -20.46 28.39 -13.49
CA GLU A 112 -21.44 28.71 -14.53
C GLU A 112 -21.55 27.64 -15.63
N LEU A 113 -20.56 26.74 -15.74
CA LEU A 113 -20.54 25.64 -16.70
C LEU A 113 -20.88 24.28 -16.07
N VAL A 114 -21.14 24.24 -14.77
CA VAL A 114 -21.51 22.98 -14.08
C VAL A 114 -23.01 22.77 -14.12
N GLY A 115 -23.46 21.57 -14.50
CA GLY A 115 -24.90 21.23 -14.52
C GLY A 115 -25.70 21.83 -15.68
N CYS A 116 -25.06 22.44 -16.68
CA CYS A 116 -25.70 23.04 -17.85
C CYS A 116 -25.44 22.33 -19.18
N GLY A 117 -24.91 21.09 -19.14
CA GLY A 117 -24.60 20.33 -20.35
C GLY A 117 -23.25 20.65 -20.99
N ALA A 118 -22.35 21.37 -20.30
CA ALA A 118 -21.00 21.63 -20.76
C ALA A 118 -20.23 20.33 -20.96
N ASN A 119 -19.41 20.26 -22.01
CA ASN A 119 -18.64 19.07 -22.34
C ASN A 119 -17.68 18.67 -21.22
N GLN A 120 -17.65 17.38 -20.87
CA GLN A 120 -16.74 16.80 -19.86
C GLN A 120 -16.88 17.47 -18.46
N ALA A 121 -18.09 17.88 -18.09
CA ALA A 121 -18.44 18.43 -16.80
C ALA A 121 -19.31 17.43 -16.03
N ILE A 122 -18.94 17.11 -14.80
CA ILE A 122 -19.71 16.27 -13.87
C ILE A 122 -19.78 16.95 -12.49
N ALA A 123 -20.59 16.44 -11.61
CA ALA A 123 -20.60 16.89 -10.21
C ALA A 123 -19.34 16.36 -9.49
N GLN A 124 -18.23 17.15 -9.50
CA GLN A 124 -16.96 16.73 -8.91
C GLN A 124 -16.90 17.01 -7.40
N GLN A 125 -17.58 18.04 -6.93
CA GLN A 125 -17.62 18.36 -5.49
C GLN A 125 -18.25 17.22 -4.71
N GLY A 126 -17.50 16.70 -3.71
CA GLY A 126 -17.96 15.60 -2.87
C GLY A 126 -17.94 14.21 -3.53
N ILE A 127 -17.39 14.05 -4.74
CA ILE A 127 -17.36 12.75 -5.46
C ILE A 127 -16.65 11.65 -4.66
N PHE A 128 -15.67 11.99 -3.85
CA PHE A 128 -14.93 11.03 -3.03
C PHE A 128 -15.60 10.76 -1.67
N SER A 129 -16.67 11.51 -1.34
CA SER A 129 -17.46 11.31 -0.11
C SER A 129 -16.57 11.13 1.13
N ASN A 130 -16.75 10.03 1.86
CA ASN A 130 -16.03 9.73 3.11
C ASN A 130 -14.65 9.09 2.91
N HIS A 131 -14.18 8.95 1.67
CA HIS A 131 -12.86 8.38 1.39
C HIS A 131 -11.72 9.39 1.45
N VAL A 132 -12.03 10.67 1.63
CA VAL A 132 -11.05 11.75 1.87
C VAL A 132 -11.23 12.32 3.27
N CYS A 133 -10.13 12.69 3.92
CA CYS A 133 -10.18 13.30 5.25
C CYS A 133 -10.59 14.78 5.21
N ALA A 134 -10.38 15.44 4.06
CA ALA A 134 -10.80 16.82 3.85
C ALA A 134 -11.03 17.12 2.37
N SER A 135 -11.90 18.08 2.09
CA SER A 135 -12.17 18.59 0.75
C SER A 135 -12.16 20.11 0.72
N LEU A 136 -11.56 20.70 -0.32
CA LEU A 136 -11.53 22.13 -0.58
C LEU A 136 -11.99 22.39 -2.00
N ASN A 137 -13.06 23.17 -2.15
CA ASN A 137 -13.51 23.66 -3.44
C ASN A 137 -13.01 25.09 -3.61
N LEU A 138 -12.03 25.29 -4.49
CA LEU A 138 -11.52 26.63 -4.77
C LEU A 138 -12.52 27.42 -5.61
N PRO A 139 -12.62 28.75 -5.45
CA PRO A 139 -13.26 29.60 -6.43
C PRO A 139 -12.41 29.68 -7.70
N SER A 140 -12.99 30.09 -8.82
CA SER A 140 -12.24 30.44 -10.03
C SER A 140 -11.18 31.49 -9.70
N PRO A 141 -9.92 31.34 -10.17
CA PRO A 141 -8.84 32.29 -9.91
C PRO A 141 -9.21 33.72 -10.31
N ASN A 142 -9.07 34.66 -9.38
CA ASN A 142 -9.40 36.06 -9.54
C ASN A 142 -8.56 36.93 -8.59
N THR A 143 -8.58 38.25 -8.74
CA THR A 143 -7.84 39.19 -7.88
C THR A 143 -8.62 39.65 -6.66
N GLN A 144 -9.90 39.33 -6.54
CA GLN A 144 -10.74 39.69 -5.38
C GLN A 144 -10.51 38.72 -4.22
N THR A 145 -10.20 37.46 -4.51
CA THR A 145 -9.78 36.46 -3.52
C THR A 145 -8.27 36.56 -3.34
N SER A 146 -7.81 36.83 -2.12
CA SER A 146 -6.38 37.02 -1.83
C SER A 146 -5.61 35.69 -1.90
N LEU A 147 -4.31 35.74 -2.26
CA LEU A 147 -3.43 34.57 -2.16
C LEU A 147 -3.25 34.09 -0.71
N ASN A 148 -3.37 35.00 0.27
CA ASN A 148 -3.37 34.63 1.68
C ASN A 148 -4.54 33.70 2.04
N TRP A 149 -5.73 33.96 1.47
CA TRP A 149 -6.88 33.07 1.63
C TRP A 149 -6.62 31.69 1.01
N LEU A 150 -6.02 31.67 -0.21
CA LEU A 150 -5.66 30.43 -0.87
C LEU A 150 -4.72 29.59 0.02
N LEU A 151 -3.64 30.22 0.52
CA LEU A 151 -2.65 29.56 1.37
C LEU A 151 -3.28 29.03 2.65
N THR A 152 -4.00 29.84 3.41
CA THR A 152 -4.62 29.39 4.67
C THR A 152 -5.64 28.28 4.46
N SER A 153 -6.36 28.28 3.35
CA SER A 153 -7.34 27.24 3.01
C SER A 153 -6.66 25.91 2.66
N VAL A 154 -5.57 25.97 1.89
CA VAL A 154 -4.73 24.82 1.54
C VAL A 154 -4.07 24.25 2.80
N ASP A 155 -3.47 25.10 3.63
CA ASP A 155 -2.84 24.69 4.89
C ASP A 155 -3.83 23.98 5.81
N GLN A 156 -5.08 24.44 5.86
CA GLN A 156 -6.09 23.82 6.70
C GLN A 156 -6.32 22.36 6.32
N VAL A 157 -6.48 22.03 5.03
CA VAL A 157 -6.72 20.64 4.61
C VAL A 157 -5.45 19.79 4.71
N LEU A 158 -4.28 20.36 4.48
CA LEU A 158 -3.00 19.64 4.61
C LEU A 158 -2.64 19.33 6.07
N HIS A 159 -2.98 20.23 6.99
CA HIS A 159 -2.85 19.94 8.44
C HIS A 159 -3.80 18.84 8.89
N GLN A 160 -5.03 18.79 8.37
CA GLN A 160 -5.95 17.66 8.63
C GLN A 160 -5.35 16.35 8.11
N GLN A 161 -4.80 16.35 6.90
CA GLN A 161 -4.10 15.20 6.34
C GLN A 161 -2.89 14.78 7.17
N ALA A 162 -2.11 15.74 7.68
CA ALA A 162 -0.92 15.44 8.48
C ALA A 162 -1.26 14.64 9.73
N VAL A 163 -2.43 14.87 10.33
CA VAL A 163 -2.91 14.18 11.54
C VAL A 163 -3.55 12.84 11.22
N SER A 164 -4.45 12.80 10.22
CA SER A 164 -5.27 11.62 9.94
C SER A 164 -4.66 10.65 8.93
N GLY A 165 -3.63 11.08 8.16
CA GLY A 165 -3.27 10.38 6.92
C GLY A 165 -4.32 10.61 5.84
N HIS A 166 -4.51 9.63 4.95
CA HIS A 166 -5.56 9.58 3.92
C HIS A 166 -5.39 10.60 2.79
N ALA A 167 -6.35 10.62 1.85
CA ALA A 167 -6.37 11.59 0.77
C ALA A 167 -7.06 12.89 1.16
N VAL A 168 -6.66 14.00 0.54
CA VAL A 168 -7.41 15.26 0.51
C VAL A 168 -7.80 15.59 -0.93
N HIS A 169 -8.96 16.21 -1.12
CA HIS A 169 -9.45 16.64 -2.42
C HIS A 169 -9.47 18.17 -2.54
N ILE A 170 -8.74 18.72 -3.50
CA ILE A 170 -8.74 20.14 -3.86
C ILE A 170 -9.29 20.27 -5.28
N ASN A 171 -10.54 20.70 -5.40
CA ASN A 171 -11.19 20.93 -6.69
C ASN A 171 -10.84 22.32 -7.22
N CYS A 172 -10.29 22.39 -8.43
CA CYS A 172 -9.68 23.57 -9.02
C CYS A 172 -10.42 24.00 -10.30
N PRO A 173 -11.41 24.89 -10.23
CA PRO A 173 -12.10 25.40 -11.41
C PRO A 173 -11.22 26.42 -12.15
N PHE A 174 -11.01 26.19 -13.45
CA PHE A 174 -10.22 27.09 -14.30
C PHE A 174 -11.06 27.67 -15.43
N PRO A 175 -11.35 28.98 -15.40
CA PRO A 175 -11.89 29.69 -16.56
C PRO A 175 -10.89 29.73 -17.73
N GLU A 176 -11.41 29.79 -18.94
CA GLU A 176 -10.59 30.02 -20.15
C GLU A 176 -10.23 31.51 -20.32
N PRO A 177 -9.10 31.82 -20.97
CA PRO A 177 -8.11 30.90 -21.54
C PRO A 177 -7.28 30.16 -20.46
N LEU A 178 -6.86 28.92 -20.76
CA LEU A 178 -6.12 28.07 -19.81
C LEU A 178 -4.61 28.32 -19.82
N TYR A 179 -4.10 28.91 -20.91
CA TYR A 179 -2.67 29.15 -21.10
C TYR A 179 -2.41 30.53 -21.72
N SER A 180 -1.35 31.16 -21.27
CA SER A 180 -0.82 32.42 -21.80
C SER A 180 0.69 32.48 -21.52
N ASN A 181 1.45 33.05 -22.47
CA ASN A 181 2.87 33.37 -22.29
C ASN A 181 3.09 34.72 -21.59
N THR A 182 2.04 35.46 -21.25
CA THR A 182 2.14 36.76 -20.58
C THR A 182 2.84 36.59 -19.22
N PRO A 183 3.80 37.47 -18.89
CA PRO A 183 4.51 37.39 -17.61
C PRO A 183 3.57 37.59 -16.42
N LYS A 184 3.77 36.83 -15.33
CA LYS A 184 2.98 36.95 -14.10
C LYS A 184 3.11 38.34 -13.45
N SER A 185 4.18 39.08 -13.76
CA SER A 185 4.43 40.42 -13.23
C SER A 185 3.36 41.46 -13.60
N ILE A 186 2.48 41.20 -14.58
CA ILE A 186 1.31 42.07 -14.83
C ILE A 186 0.38 42.17 -13.61
N TYR A 187 0.46 41.20 -12.69
CA TYR A 187 -0.25 41.15 -11.40
C TYR A 187 0.70 41.34 -10.20
N GLN A 188 1.78 42.14 -10.33
CA GLN A 188 2.79 42.29 -9.29
C GLN A 188 2.21 42.70 -7.94
N SER A 189 1.30 43.66 -7.89
CA SER A 189 0.66 44.10 -6.64
C SER A 189 -0.15 43.00 -5.96
N TYR A 190 -0.71 42.06 -6.73
CA TYR A 190 -1.38 40.87 -6.20
C TYR A 190 -0.39 39.86 -5.65
N LEU A 191 0.75 39.65 -6.32
CA LEU A 191 1.85 38.81 -5.88
C LEU A 191 2.54 39.34 -4.62
N ASP A 192 2.63 40.66 -4.48
CA ASP A 192 3.24 41.32 -3.32
C ASP A 192 2.49 41.04 -2.01
N THR A 193 1.20 40.67 -2.07
CA THR A 193 0.43 40.31 -0.88
C THR A 193 0.99 39.08 -0.11
N VAL A 194 1.79 38.26 -0.80
CA VAL A 194 2.47 37.07 -0.22
C VAL A 194 4.00 37.12 -0.36
N ALA A 195 4.57 38.33 -0.53
CA ALA A 195 6.00 38.51 -0.77
C ALA A 195 6.86 37.97 0.38
N VAL A 196 6.44 38.15 1.64
CA VAL A 196 7.14 37.64 2.82
C VAL A 196 7.18 36.11 2.79
N TRP A 197 6.01 35.47 2.58
CA TRP A 197 5.94 34.02 2.47
C TRP A 197 6.81 33.49 1.31
N ARG A 198 6.84 34.16 0.16
CA ARG A 198 7.69 33.77 -0.97
C ARG A 198 9.19 33.85 -0.63
N ALA A 199 9.60 34.83 0.16
CA ALA A 199 10.99 35.01 0.58
C ALA A 199 11.41 34.04 1.70
N GLU A 200 10.47 33.64 2.56
CA GLU A 200 10.69 32.70 3.65
C GLU A 200 10.47 31.24 3.15
N GLY A 201 11.17 30.27 3.69
CA GLY A 201 11.07 28.88 3.25
C GLY A 201 10.00 28.04 3.99
N GLY A 202 9.25 28.63 4.93
CA GLY A 202 8.27 27.96 5.77
C GLY A 202 6.87 27.85 5.15
N ILE A 203 6.04 26.94 5.68
CA ILE A 203 4.60 26.90 5.41
C ILE A 203 3.95 28.20 5.90
N TYR A 204 2.88 28.62 5.22
CA TYR A 204 2.24 29.90 5.50
C TYR A 204 1.56 29.96 6.86
N SER A 205 0.79 28.91 7.23
CA SER A 205 0.09 28.79 8.50
C SER A 205 0.49 27.53 9.23
N ASN A 206 1.39 27.62 10.21
CA ASN A 206 1.90 26.47 10.95
C ASN A 206 0.97 26.07 12.10
N LYS A 207 0.80 24.75 12.31
CA LYS A 207 0.12 24.17 13.48
C LYS A 207 1.09 23.22 14.20
N GLN A 208 1.26 23.42 15.47
CA GLN A 208 2.01 22.49 16.32
C GLN A 208 1.05 21.41 16.84
N ILE A 209 1.31 20.16 16.46
CA ILE A 209 0.53 19.01 16.91
C ILE A 209 1.38 18.27 17.94
N PRO A 210 0.92 18.12 19.20
CA PRO A 210 1.64 17.34 20.19
C PRO A 210 1.71 15.87 19.75
N LEU A 211 2.89 15.26 19.85
CA LEU A 211 3.04 13.83 19.62
C LEU A 211 2.43 13.07 20.79
N PRO A 212 1.57 12.07 20.55
CA PRO A 212 1.08 11.19 21.59
C PRO A 212 2.24 10.49 22.28
N MET A 213 2.31 10.60 23.61
CA MET A 213 3.26 9.83 24.42
C MET A 213 2.54 8.61 24.99
N PRO A 214 3.10 7.40 24.85
CA PRO A 214 2.50 6.22 25.48
C PRO A 214 2.56 6.37 27.00
N PRO A 215 1.53 5.87 27.72
CA PRO A 215 1.57 5.86 29.19
C PRO A 215 2.70 4.97 29.68
N SER A 216 3.21 5.24 30.89
CA SER A 216 4.14 4.32 31.57
C SER A 216 3.44 2.97 31.76
N ILE A 217 3.99 1.92 31.16
CA ILE A 217 3.46 0.58 31.25
C ILE A 217 4.19 -0.13 32.38
N ALA A 218 3.49 -0.34 33.50
CA ALA A 218 3.97 -1.18 34.59
C ALA A 218 3.41 -2.61 34.38
N GLU A 219 4.25 -3.62 34.69
CA GLU A 219 3.79 -4.99 34.94
C GLU A 219 3.47 -5.91 33.73
N ILE A 220 4.18 -5.77 32.60
CA ILE A 220 4.12 -6.81 31.56
C ILE A 220 5.13 -7.95 31.78
N GLU A 221 6.08 -7.75 32.69
CA GLU A 221 7.29 -8.61 32.86
C GLU A 221 6.97 -10.05 33.27
N GLN A 222 5.84 -10.28 33.92
CA GLN A 222 5.43 -11.62 34.37
C GLN A 222 4.33 -12.24 33.50
N ARG A 223 3.95 -11.56 32.42
CA ARG A 223 2.86 -12.00 31.54
C ARG A 223 3.33 -13.07 30.54
N LYS A 224 2.43 -13.96 30.18
CA LYS A 224 2.59 -14.83 29.02
C LYS A 224 2.09 -14.12 27.77
N GLY A 225 2.92 -13.24 27.22
CA GLY A 225 2.53 -12.44 26.06
C GLY A 225 2.73 -13.17 24.72
N VAL A 226 1.97 -12.74 23.72
CA VAL A 226 2.16 -13.06 22.30
C VAL A 226 2.27 -11.75 21.52
N VAL A 227 3.31 -11.61 20.71
CA VAL A 227 3.47 -10.49 19.80
C VAL A 227 2.93 -10.87 18.43
N VAL A 228 2.07 -10.03 17.87
CA VAL A 228 1.55 -10.14 16.51
C VAL A 228 2.02 -8.93 15.71
N ILE A 229 2.68 -9.15 14.58
CA ILE A 229 3.20 -8.07 13.73
C ILE A 229 2.41 -8.08 12.41
N GLY A 230 1.62 -7.05 12.19
CA GLY A 230 0.85 -6.82 10.97
C GLY A 230 1.60 -5.97 9.95
N ASN A 231 0.87 -5.03 9.32
CA ASN A 231 1.46 -4.07 8.38
C ASN A 231 2.22 -2.97 9.13
N VAL A 232 3.53 -3.04 9.08
CA VAL A 232 4.48 -2.10 9.70
C VAL A 232 5.69 -1.94 8.77
N THR A 233 6.53 -0.94 9.01
CA THR A 233 7.83 -0.84 8.32
C THR A 233 8.76 -1.96 8.79
N LEU A 234 9.70 -2.37 7.92
CA LEU A 234 10.68 -3.40 8.28
C LEU A 234 11.49 -3.02 9.54
N GLN A 235 11.76 -1.72 9.74
CA GLN A 235 12.45 -1.24 10.93
C GLN A 235 11.61 -1.47 12.20
N GLU A 236 10.33 -1.13 12.17
CA GLU A 236 9.40 -1.37 13.29
C GLU A 236 9.22 -2.86 13.56
N ALA A 237 9.14 -3.69 12.52
CA ALA A 237 9.10 -5.14 12.67
C ALA A 237 10.34 -5.66 13.40
N LYS A 238 11.54 -5.23 13.02
CA LYS A 238 12.79 -5.61 13.70
C LYS A 238 12.80 -5.18 15.16
N GLN A 239 12.31 -3.98 15.47
CA GLN A 239 12.20 -3.50 16.86
C GLN A 239 11.19 -4.34 17.67
N ALA A 240 10.05 -4.70 17.08
CA ALA A 240 9.07 -5.58 17.72
C ALA A 240 9.62 -6.99 17.98
N HIS A 241 10.42 -7.55 17.07
CA HIS A 241 11.16 -8.79 17.29
C HIS A 241 12.14 -8.70 18.47
N GLN A 242 12.91 -7.61 18.55
CA GLN A 242 13.84 -7.39 19.65
C GLN A 242 13.11 -7.31 21.00
N PHE A 243 11.99 -6.58 21.04
CA PHE A 243 11.12 -6.52 22.22
C PHE A 243 10.62 -7.92 22.62
N ALA A 244 10.06 -8.68 21.68
CA ALA A 244 9.54 -10.02 21.97
C ALA A 244 10.63 -10.97 22.47
N ALA A 245 11.85 -10.89 21.90
CA ALA A 245 13.00 -11.67 22.34
C ALA A 245 13.43 -11.30 23.77
N GLN A 246 13.42 -10.00 24.13
CA GLN A 246 13.68 -9.55 25.50
C GLN A 246 12.65 -10.09 26.49
N MET A 247 11.39 -10.22 26.07
CA MET A 247 10.32 -10.75 26.91
C MET A 247 10.29 -12.28 26.95
N GLY A 248 10.93 -12.97 26.01
CA GLY A 248 10.85 -14.42 25.82
C GLY A 248 9.51 -14.87 25.23
N TRP A 249 8.84 -14.03 24.44
CA TRP A 249 7.49 -14.26 23.91
C TRP A 249 7.49 -14.73 22.46
N PRO A 250 6.52 -15.60 22.08
CA PRO A 250 6.33 -15.96 20.69
C PRO A 250 5.92 -14.75 19.83
N VAL A 251 6.36 -14.78 18.56
CA VAL A 251 6.08 -13.74 17.57
C VAL A 251 5.38 -14.35 16.36
N LEU A 252 4.24 -13.83 16.01
CA LEU A 252 3.47 -14.20 14.81
C LEU A 252 3.55 -13.07 13.79
N CYS A 253 4.26 -13.30 12.69
CA CYS A 253 4.57 -12.28 11.69
C CYS A 253 3.66 -12.43 10.47
N ASP A 254 2.85 -11.41 10.19
CA ASP A 254 2.16 -11.30 8.90
C ASP A 254 3.18 -11.03 7.78
N PRO A 255 2.98 -11.54 6.55
CA PRO A 255 3.87 -11.29 5.42
C PRO A 255 4.18 -9.80 5.17
N GLN A 256 3.23 -8.91 5.48
CA GLN A 256 3.41 -7.46 5.31
C GLN A 256 4.52 -6.87 6.18
N SER A 257 4.92 -7.56 7.25
CA SER A 257 6.04 -7.15 8.11
C SER A 257 7.41 -7.35 7.45
N GLY A 258 7.49 -8.15 6.38
CA GLY A 258 8.75 -8.52 5.74
C GLY A 258 9.66 -9.39 6.61
N THR A 259 9.14 -9.93 7.72
CA THR A 259 9.91 -10.74 8.68
C THR A 259 9.25 -12.09 8.94
N THR A 260 10.04 -13.01 9.47
CA THR A 260 9.60 -14.35 9.88
C THR A 260 10.20 -14.66 11.25
N SER A 261 9.55 -15.53 12.01
CA SER A 261 9.98 -15.99 13.33
C SER A 261 10.03 -17.52 13.37
N ASP A 262 10.52 -18.06 14.49
CA ASP A 262 10.49 -19.50 14.77
C ASP A 262 9.06 -20.07 14.89
N TRP A 263 8.06 -19.20 14.97
CA TRP A 263 6.62 -19.56 15.04
C TRP A 263 5.90 -19.35 13.69
N SER A 264 6.62 -19.32 12.58
CA SER A 264 6.04 -19.18 11.22
C SER A 264 5.10 -20.33 10.86
N GLY A 265 4.27 -20.12 9.82
CA GLY A 265 3.28 -21.12 9.39
C GLY A 265 2.12 -21.30 10.37
N TYR A 266 1.90 -20.32 11.22
CA TYR A 266 0.85 -20.34 12.25
C TYR A 266 -0.56 -20.52 11.68
N ASP A 267 -0.84 -20.03 10.48
CA ASP A 267 -2.14 -20.25 9.83
C ASP A 267 -2.41 -21.75 9.63
N ILE A 268 -1.39 -22.55 9.43
CA ILE A 268 -1.50 -24.00 9.29
C ILE A 268 -1.50 -24.69 10.64
N TRP A 269 -0.50 -24.45 11.51
CA TRP A 269 -0.41 -25.21 12.77
C TRP A 269 -1.43 -24.80 13.84
N LEU A 270 -2.08 -23.65 13.75
CA LEU A 270 -3.25 -23.30 14.57
C LEU A 270 -4.46 -24.23 14.33
N GLN A 271 -4.43 -25.05 13.28
CA GLN A 271 -5.43 -26.10 13.05
C GLN A 271 -5.17 -27.37 13.88
N ASN A 272 -3.96 -27.51 14.45
CA ASN A 272 -3.65 -28.59 15.37
C ASN A 272 -4.13 -28.24 16.78
N PRO A 273 -4.98 -29.09 17.43
CA PRO A 273 -5.54 -28.78 18.73
C PRO A 273 -4.50 -28.61 19.84
N ALA A 274 -3.42 -29.40 19.85
CA ALA A 274 -2.37 -29.32 20.87
C ALA A 274 -1.55 -28.02 20.74
N ALA A 275 -1.12 -27.66 19.53
CA ALA A 275 -0.41 -26.43 19.27
C ALA A 275 -1.27 -25.22 19.65
N ARG A 276 -2.55 -25.22 19.25
CA ARG A 276 -3.50 -24.17 19.60
C ARG A 276 -3.69 -24.04 21.10
N ALA A 277 -3.89 -25.16 21.83
CA ALA A 277 -4.05 -25.15 23.28
C ALA A 277 -2.80 -24.61 24.01
N GLN A 278 -1.61 -24.85 23.46
CA GLN A 278 -0.37 -24.32 24.01
C GLN A 278 -0.28 -22.81 23.83
N LEU A 279 -0.50 -22.29 22.63
CA LEU A 279 -0.50 -20.84 22.38
C LEU A 279 -1.61 -20.14 23.19
N SER A 280 -2.72 -20.83 23.44
CA SER A 280 -3.87 -20.31 24.20
C SER A 280 -3.64 -20.19 25.71
N GLN A 281 -2.44 -20.49 26.20
CA GLN A 281 -2.05 -20.18 27.59
C GLN A 281 -1.62 -18.71 27.78
N CYS A 282 -1.61 -17.91 26.74
CA CYS A 282 -1.31 -16.49 26.82
C CYS A 282 -2.37 -15.73 27.62
N ASP A 283 -1.95 -14.68 28.32
CA ASP A 283 -2.80 -13.76 29.05
C ASP A 283 -2.73 -12.31 28.50
N LEU A 284 -1.85 -12.09 27.51
CA LEU A 284 -1.68 -10.80 26.84
C LEU A 284 -1.33 -11.02 25.37
N ILE A 285 -2.03 -10.31 24.47
CA ILE A 285 -1.68 -10.20 23.05
C ILE A 285 -1.35 -8.76 22.73
N ILE A 286 -0.18 -8.51 22.13
CA ILE A 286 0.21 -7.18 21.65
C ILE A 286 0.30 -7.25 20.13
N GLN A 287 -0.55 -6.49 19.45
CA GLN A 287 -0.52 -6.35 18.00
C GLN A 287 0.10 -5.01 17.61
N PHE A 288 1.15 -5.07 16.79
CA PHE A 288 1.76 -3.93 16.13
C PHE A 288 1.30 -3.85 14.69
N GLY A 289 0.76 -2.69 14.29
CA GLY A 289 0.30 -2.46 12.93
C GLY A 289 -1.01 -3.15 12.58
N ARG A 290 -1.51 -2.79 11.40
CA ARG A 290 -2.86 -3.12 10.93
C ARG A 290 -2.90 -4.43 10.16
N ARG A 291 -4.12 -4.89 9.88
CA ARG A 291 -4.52 -5.79 8.78
C ARG A 291 -3.73 -7.09 8.68
N LEU A 292 -4.24 -8.12 9.31
CA LEU A 292 -3.68 -9.47 9.23
C LEU A 292 -4.24 -10.23 8.02
N VAL A 293 -3.37 -11.00 7.35
CA VAL A 293 -3.74 -11.89 6.22
C VAL A 293 -4.49 -13.12 6.73
N SER A 294 -4.02 -13.71 7.84
CA SER A 294 -4.56 -14.95 8.39
C SER A 294 -5.91 -14.77 9.06
N LYS A 295 -6.95 -15.37 8.48
CA LYS A 295 -8.26 -15.46 9.12
C LYS A 295 -8.22 -16.35 10.39
N ARG A 296 -7.37 -17.39 10.43
CA ARG A 296 -7.26 -18.30 11.58
C ARG A 296 -6.61 -17.62 12.77
N LEU A 297 -5.59 -16.80 12.53
CA LEU A 297 -5.00 -15.98 13.58
C LEU A 297 -6.03 -15.02 14.17
N GLN A 298 -6.82 -14.34 13.33
CA GLN A 298 -7.89 -13.45 13.78
C GLN A 298 -8.95 -14.20 14.62
N GLN A 299 -9.37 -15.39 14.19
CA GLN A 299 -10.31 -16.24 14.93
C GLN A 299 -9.74 -16.74 16.27
N TRP A 300 -8.45 -17.08 16.28
CA TRP A 300 -7.76 -17.45 17.52
C TRP A 300 -7.69 -16.26 18.49
N LEU A 301 -7.27 -15.09 18.01
CA LEU A 301 -7.21 -13.85 18.80
C LEU A 301 -8.59 -13.51 19.40
N GLU A 302 -9.64 -13.57 18.59
CA GLU A 302 -11.02 -13.36 19.05
C GLU A 302 -11.38 -14.30 20.22
N GLN A 303 -11.09 -15.59 20.09
CA GLN A 303 -11.38 -16.56 21.14
C GLN A 303 -10.58 -16.32 22.42
N GLN A 304 -9.30 -15.90 22.30
CA GLN A 304 -8.48 -15.62 23.49
C GLN A 304 -9.00 -14.40 24.24
N VAL A 305 -9.37 -13.33 23.55
CA VAL A 305 -9.94 -12.13 24.18
C VAL A 305 -11.30 -12.43 24.83
N GLN A 306 -12.13 -13.26 24.20
CA GLN A 306 -13.43 -13.69 24.79
C GLN A 306 -13.28 -14.49 26.08
N VAL A 307 -12.17 -15.21 26.28
CA VAL A 307 -11.90 -15.95 27.52
C VAL A 307 -11.08 -15.15 28.54
N GLY A 308 -10.82 -13.87 28.28
CA GLY A 308 -10.22 -12.94 29.24
C GLY A 308 -8.74 -12.63 29.02
N CYS A 309 -8.16 -12.96 27.87
CA CYS A 309 -6.84 -12.50 27.49
C CYS A 309 -6.87 -11.00 27.16
N ASP A 310 -5.94 -10.21 27.68
CA ASP A 310 -5.83 -8.81 27.35
C ASP A 310 -5.35 -8.62 25.91
N TYR A 311 -5.94 -7.64 25.21
CA TYR A 311 -5.58 -7.30 23.85
C TYR A 311 -5.14 -5.85 23.72
N TRP A 312 -3.85 -5.66 23.42
CA TRP A 312 -3.24 -4.37 23.22
C TRP A 312 -2.94 -4.18 21.74
N TYR A 313 -3.36 -3.04 21.21
CA TYR A 313 -3.15 -2.66 19.82
C TYR A 313 -2.34 -1.36 19.76
N VAL A 314 -1.25 -1.35 19.02
CA VAL A 314 -0.35 -0.20 18.88
C VAL A 314 -0.34 0.26 17.43
N SER A 315 -0.87 1.44 17.17
CA SER A 315 -0.95 2.05 15.84
C SER A 315 -0.97 3.57 15.96
N PRO A 316 -0.34 4.33 15.04
CA PRO A 316 -0.31 5.79 15.13
C PRO A 316 -1.61 6.49 14.76
N ASP A 317 -2.61 5.79 14.27
CA ASP A 317 -3.86 6.38 13.82
C ASP A 317 -5.06 6.06 14.73
N PHE A 318 -6.12 6.87 14.61
CA PHE A 318 -7.34 6.74 15.42
C PHE A 318 -8.39 5.79 14.82
N GLU A 319 -8.11 5.19 13.67
CA GLU A 319 -9.08 4.35 12.99
C GLU A 319 -9.41 3.09 13.81
N ARG A 320 -10.68 2.70 13.77
CA ARG A 320 -11.14 1.49 14.42
C ARG A 320 -10.78 0.26 13.60
N ASP A 321 -9.59 -0.29 13.83
CA ASP A 321 -9.13 -1.53 13.22
C ASP A 321 -9.40 -2.72 14.17
N ASN A 322 -10.67 -3.05 14.34
CA ASN A 322 -11.17 -4.08 15.26
C ASN A 322 -12.43 -4.71 14.67
N GLN A 323 -12.26 -5.56 13.67
CA GLN A 323 -13.37 -6.18 12.92
C GLN A 323 -14.22 -7.15 13.77
N SER A 324 -13.65 -7.72 14.82
CA SER A 324 -14.33 -8.65 15.73
C SER A 324 -14.97 -7.96 16.94
N HIS A 325 -14.90 -6.61 17.00
CA HIS A 325 -15.51 -5.80 18.08
C HIS A 325 -15.06 -6.22 19.49
N LEU A 326 -13.80 -6.55 19.65
CA LEU A 326 -13.22 -7.03 20.90
C LEU A 326 -12.95 -5.88 21.89
N PRO A 327 -12.97 -6.14 23.20
CA PRO A 327 -12.31 -5.26 24.15
C PRO A 327 -10.84 -5.09 23.79
N GLN A 328 -10.38 -3.83 23.65
CA GLN A 328 -9.05 -3.53 23.13
C GLN A 328 -8.48 -2.30 23.82
N HIS A 329 -7.23 -2.36 24.24
CA HIS A 329 -6.47 -1.18 24.62
C HIS A 329 -5.70 -0.68 23.42
N HIS A 330 -6.19 0.39 22.78
CA HIS A 330 -5.54 1.00 21.64
C HIS A 330 -4.60 2.12 22.09
N PHE A 331 -3.30 1.91 21.88
CA PHE A 331 -2.25 2.91 22.08
C PHE A 331 -2.04 3.69 20.78
N VAL A 332 -2.59 4.89 20.71
CA VAL A 332 -2.48 5.76 19.54
C VAL A 332 -1.15 6.50 19.60
N CYS A 333 -0.09 5.86 19.13
CA CYS A 333 1.26 6.41 19.05
C CYS A 333 2.08 5.62 18.02
N SER A 334 3.25 6.14 17.64
CA SER A 334 4.17 5.36 16.80
C SER A 334 4.67 4.13 17.55
N ILE A 335 4.86 3.04 16.82
CA ILE A 335 5.37 1.76 17.37
C ILE A 335 6.73 1.99 18.03
N ALA A 336 7.61 2.76 17.39
CA ALA A 336 8.92 3.10 17.94
C ALA A 336 8.81 3.85 19.28
N ALA A 337 7.88 4.82 19.40
CA ALA A 337 7.67 5.54 20.66
C ALA A 337 7.16 4.63 21.78
N TRP A 338 6.24 3.72 21.44
CA TRP A 338 5.72 2.72 22.39
C TRP A 338 6.83 1.78 22.87
N LEU A 339 7.60 1.21 21.95
CA LEU A 339 8.70 0.29 22.25
C LEU A 339 9.79 0.97 23.09
N ASN A 340 10.16 2.21 22.79
CA ASN A 340 11.16 2.96 23.56
C ASN A 340 10.79 3.12 25.04
N VAL A 341 9.52 3.29 25.36
CA VAL A 341 9.04 3.38 26.76
C VAL A 341 9.15 2.03 27.48
N VAL A 342 8.82 0.95 26.77
CA VAL A 342 8.75 -0.40 27.36
C VAL A 342 10.14 -1.03 27.49
N THR A 343 11.02 -0.86 26.49
CA THR A 343 12.37 -1.46 26.47
C THR A 343 13.40 -0.73 27.32
N SER A 344 13.05 0.41 27.89
CA SER A 344 13.96 1.18 28.77
C SER A 344 14.29 0.50 30.11
N ARG A 345 13.70 -0.67 30.40
CA ARG A 345 13.90 -1.45 31.62
C ARG A 345 14.63 -2.75 31.34
N GLU A 346 15.51 -3.19 32.23
CA GLU A 346 16.04 -4.56 32.21
C GLU A 346 14.94 -5.52 32.66
N VAL A 347 14.56 -6.44 31.78
CA VAL A 347 13.52 -7.45 32.00
C VAL A 347 14.17 -8.81 32.07
N GLN A 348 13.74 -9.67 33.01
CA GLN A 348 14.11 -11.09 33.01
C GLN A 348 13.14 -11.84 32.09
N PRO A 349 13.59 -12.41 30.95
CA PRO A 349 12.71 -13.07 30.02
C PRO A 349 12.02 -14.29 30.64
N VAL A 350 10.71 -14.37 30.52
CA VAL A 350 9.92 -15.55 30.88
C VAL A 350 9.60 -16.29 29.59
N ALA A 351 10.51 -17.14 29.13
CA ALA A 351 10.29 -17.97 27.97
C ALA A 351 9.16 -18.98 28.25
N TRP A 352 8.19 -18.98 27.36
CA TRP A 352 7.07 -19.93 27.36
C TRP A 352 6.77 -20.37 25.92
N ALA A 353 5.87 -21.30 25.70
CA ALA A 353 5.52 -21.81 24.37
C ALA A 353 6.70 -22.42 23.58
N ASN A 354 7.71 -22.96 24.26
CA ASN A 354 8.95 -23.47 23.67
C ASN A 354 8.76 -24.69 22.76
N GLU A 355 7.62 -25.38 22.88
CA GLU A 355 7.29 -26.51 22.02
C GLU A 355 6.66 -26.11 20.67
N LEU A 356 6.17 -24.88 20.52
CA LEU A 356 5.51 -24.45 19.30
C LEU A 356 6.43 -24.40 18.05
N PRO A 357 7.73 -24.06 18.15
CA PRO A 357 8.62 -24.09 16.99
C PRO A 357 8.71 -25.44 16.29
N ARG A 358 8.45 -26.57 17.00
CA ARG A 358 8.39 -27.90 16.37
C ARG A 358 7.28 -27.99 15.30
N TYR A 359 6.14 -27.36 15.55
CA TYR A 359 5.03 -27.34 14.58
C TYR A 359 5.37 -26.47 13.35
N SER A 360 6.05 -25.34 13.55
CA SER A 360 6.58 -24.54 12.46
C SER A 360 7.56 -25.32 11.59
N ALA A 361 8.50 -26.03 12.21
CA ALA A 361 9.45 -26.89 11.51
C ALA A 361 8.76 -28.00 10.71
N GLU A 362 7.72 -28.62 11.28
CA GLU A 362 6.98 -29.68 10.60
C GLU A 362 6.13 -29.14 9.45
N VAL A 363 5.51 -27.94 9.58
CA VAL A 363 4.83 -27.26 8.47
C VAL A 363 5.78 -27.08 7.31
N ASN A 364 6.98 -26.54 7.56
CA ASN A 364 8.00 -26.32 6.54
C ASN A 364 8.45 -27.62 5.86
N LYS A 365 8.71 -28.66 6.64
CA LYS A 365 9.14 -29.98 6.16
C LYS A 365 8.05 -30.60 5.26
N GLN A 366 6.81 -30.59 5.69
CA GLN A 366 5.69 -31.16 4.95
C GLN A 366 5.37 -30.34 3.69
N ALA A 367 5.40 -29.02 3.76
CA ALA A 367 5.21 -28.17 2.60
C ALA A 367 6.25 -28.46 1.49
N ARG A 368 7.54 -28.65 1.86
CA ARG A 368 8.58 -29.05 0.91
C ARG A 368 8.34 -30.45 0.33
N ALA A 369 7.91 -31.41 1.16
CA ALA A 369 7.58 -32.76 0.71
C ALA A 369 6.38 -32.78 -0.25
N ILE A 370 5.35 -32.00 -0.01
CA ILE A 370 4.17 -31.87 -0.88
C ILE A 370 4.54 -31.21 -2.21
N ALA A 371 5.30 -30.13 -2.17
CA ALA A 371 5.70 -29.38 -3.36
C ALA A 371 6.74 -30.14 -4.23
N GLN A 372 7.47 -31.12 -3.69
CA GLN A 372 8.40 -32.03 -4.40
C GLN A 372 9.42 -31.33 -5.33
N SER A 373 9.90 -30.15 -4.95
CA SER A 373 10.77 -29.30 -5.79
C SER A 373 10.21 -28.99 -7.19
N SER A 374 8.89 -29.08 -7.36
CA SER A 374 8.22 -28.75 -8.61
C SER A 374 8.02 -27.24 -8.76
N LEU A 375 7.82 -26.79 -9.98
CA LEU A 375 7.42 -25.42 -10.27
C LEU A 375 5.94 -25.25 -9.89
N CYS A 376 5.69 -24.79 -8.67
CA CYS A 376 4.34 -24.55 -8.13
C CYS A 376 4.36 -23.37 -7.16
N GLU A 377 3.19 -22.78 -6.91
CA GLU A 377 3.05 -21.60 -6.05
C GLU A 377 3.58 -21.85 -4.63
N MET A 378 3.36 -23.05 -4.06
CA MET A 378 3.86 -23.40 -2.72
C MET A 378 5.39 -23.42 -2.66
N MET A 379 6.08 -23.96 -3.67
CA MET A 379 7.54 -23.97 -3.69
C MET A 379 8.11 -22.58 -3.92
N ILE A 380 7.47 -21.75 -4.74
CA ILE A 380 7.87 -20.35 -4.92
C ILE A 380 7.76 -19.59 -3.60
N ALA A 381 6.66 -19.77 -2.85
CA ALA A 381 6.50 -19.13 -1.54
C ALA A 381 7.57 -19.61 -0.52
N LEU A 382 7.92 -20.89 -0.50
CA LEU A 382 8.97 -21.46 0.35
C LEU A 382 10.39 -20.92 0.03
N GLN A 383 10.64 -20.52 -1.22
CA GLN A 383 11.92 -19.99 -1.68
C GLN A 383 11.93 -18.46 -1.80
N LEU A 384 10.85 -17.79 -1.46
CA LEU A 384 10.65 -16.38 -1.75
C LEU A 384 11.80 -15.49 -1.26
N SER A 385 12.28 -15.72 -0.04
CA SER A 385 13.39 -14.94 0.53
C SER A 385 14.69 -15.07 -0.29
N SER A 386 14.98 -16.27 -0.80
CA SER A 386 16.15 -16.48 -1.65
C SER A 386 15.99 -15.92 -3.07
N LEU A 387 14.74 -15.87 -3.58
CA LEU A 387 14.44 -15.26 -4.86
C LEU A 387 14.56 -13.74 -4.82
N VAL A 388 14.11 -13.12 -3.73
CA VAL A 388 14.14 -11.66 -3.55
C VAL A 388 15.57 -11.16 -3.31
N GLY A 389 16.37 -11.88 -2.54
CA GLY A 389 17.71 -11.43 -2.15
C GLY A 389 17.70 -10.08 -1.43
N SER A 390 18.36 -9.08 -1.99
CA SER A 390 18.40 -7.70 -1.46
C SER A 390 17.38 -6.75 -2.11
N ALA A 391 16.55 -7.25 -3.03
CA ALA A 391 15.52 -6.46 -3.68
C ALA A 391 14.32 -6.20 -2.74
N ASP A 392 13.49 -5.22 -3.09
CA ASP A 392 12.21 -5.02 -2.44
C ASP A 392 11.18 -6.05 -2.96
N LEU A 393 10.21 -6.40 -2.12
CA LEU A 393 9.15 -7.32 -2.47
C LEU A 393 7.80 -6.60 -2.53
N PHE A 394 7.05 -6.80 -3.61
CA PHE A 394 5.65 -6.43 -3.66
C PHE A 394 4.79 -7.69 -3.78
N LEU A 395 3.89 -7.89 -2.83
CA LEU A 395 2.96 -9.03 -2.81
C LEU A 395 1.56 -8.58 -3.24
N GLY A 396 1.11 -9.09 -4.38
CA GLY A 396 -0.26 -8.94 -4.84
C GLY A 396 -1.25 -9.67 -3.94
N ASN A 397 -2.50 -9.24 -4.01
CA ASN A 397 -3.59 -9.82 -3.25
C ASN A 397 -3.99 -11.22 -3.77
N SER A 398 -5.06 -11.80 -3.20
CA SER A 398 -5.62 -13.11 -3.51
C SER A 398 -4.85 -14.29 -2.90
N LEU A 399 -4.51 -15.32 -3.69
CA LEU A 399 -4.01 -16.61 -3.18
C LEU A 399 -2.55 -16.53 -2.72
N PHE A 400 -1.68 -15.87 -3.51
CA PHE A 400 -0.25 -15.96 -3.27
C PHE A 400 0.20 -15.35 -1.94
N VAL A 401 -0.32 -14.18 -1.54
CA VAL A 401 -0.01 -13.58 -0.22
C VAL A 401 -0.43 -14.49 0.94
N ARG A 402 -1.51 -15.26 0.78
CA ARG A 402 -1.93 -16.26 1.77
C ARG A 402 -1.01 -17.48 1.78
N MET A 403 -0.50 -17.88 0.63
CA MET A 403 0.51 -18.93 0.54
C MET A 403 1.79 -18.51 1.27
N VAL A 404 2.21 -17.24 1.11
CA VAL A 404 3.36 -16.70 1.86
C VAL A 404 3.09 -16.68 3.37
N ASP A 405 1.89 -16.32 3.80
CA ASP A 405 1.49 -16.37 5.22
C ASP A 405 1.54 -17.80 5.80
N MET A 406 1.16 -18.80 4.99
CA MET A 406 1.11 -20.21 5.42
C MET A 406 2.49 -20.88 5.46
N VAL A 407 3.36 -20.61 4.48
CA VAL A 407 4.60 -21.37 4.31
C VAL A 407 5.82 -20.51 3.96
N GLY A 408 5.64 -19.23 3.64
CA GLY A 408 6.72 -18.33 3.27
C GLY A 408 7.64 -18.01 4.44
N GLN A 409 8.88 -17.67 4.09
CA GLN A 409 9.87 -17.18 5.05
C GLN A 409 10.50 -15.92 4.49
N LEU A 410 10.36 -14.80 5.21
CA LEU A 410 10.91 -13.50 4.84
C LEU A 410 11.94 -13.08 5.89
N HIS A 411 13.21 -13.04 5.50
CA HIS A 411 14.32 -12.76 6.42
C HIS A 411 14.76 -11.31 6.36
N GLY A 412 13.84 -10.38 6.67
CA GLY A 412 14.13 -8.96 6.69
C GLY A 412 14.07 -8.33 5.29
N VAL A 413 12.99 -8.54 4.57
CA VAL A 413 12.71 -8.04 3.23
C VAL A 413 11.74 -6.88 3.29
N GLU A 414 12.07 -5.72 2.71
CA GLU A 414 11.11 -4.63 2.55
C GLU A 414 9.93 -5.11 1.71
N THR A 415 8.76 -5.20 2.32
CA THR A 415 7.57 -5.81 1.71
C THR A 415 6.43 -4.83 1.63
N PHE A 416 5.85 -4.70 0.44
CA PHE A 416 4.75 -3.81 0.13
C PHE A 416 3.53 -4.57 -0.37
N THR A 417 2.34 -4.07 -0.06
CA THR A 417 1.05 -4.67 -0.44
C THR A 417 -0.03 -3.59 -0.57
N ASN A 418 -1.15 -3.90 -1.22
CA ASN A 418 -2.39 -3.12 -1.18
C ASN A 418 -3.44 -3.91 -0.38
N ARG A 419 -3.35 -3.90 0.95
CA ARG A 419 -4.23 -4.69 1.81
C ARG A 419 -5.19 -3.86 2.65
N GLY A 420 -5.49 -2.64 2.23
CA GLY A 420 -6.57 -1.83 2.77
C GLY A 420 -7.93 -2.40 2.36
N ALA A 421 -8.36 -2.12 1.14
CA ALA A 421 -9.53 -2.72 0.50
C ALA A 421 -9.25 -4.15 -0.01
N SER A 422 -7.97 -4.50 -0.16
CA SER A 422 -7.50 -5.79 -0.69
C SER A 422 -8.02 -6.07 -2.12
N GLY A 423 -8.17 -5.03 -2.93
CA GLY A 423 -8.56 -5.12 -4.34
C GLY A 423 -7.48 -5.80 -5.20
N ILE A 424 -7.87 -6.22 -6.39
CA ILE A 424 -6.96 -6.79 -7.39
C ILE A 424 -6.55 -5.78 -8.46
N ASP A 425 -7.09 -4.58 -8.40
CA ASP A 425 -6.82 -3.45 -9.27
C ASP A 425 -5.58 -2.66 -8.84
N GLY A 426 -4.91 -2.01 -9.79
CA GLY A 426 -3.81 -1.09 -9.56
C GLY A 426 -2.54 -1.68 -8.96
N LEU A 427 -2.36 -3.01 -8.95
CA LEU A 427 -1.20 -3.64 -8.31
C LEU A 427 0.10 -3.39 -9.09
N PHE A 428 0.07 -3.44 -10.41
CA PHE A 428 1.22 -3.05 -11.25
C PHE A 428 1.58 -1.57 -11.03
N ALA A 429 0.58 -0.70 -11.04
CA ALA A 429 0.79 0.72 -10.88
C ALA A 429 1.36 1.07 -9.50
N THR A 430 0.82 0.48 -8.42
CA THR A 430 1.34 0.67 -7.06
C THR A 430 2.77 0.19 -6.93
N ALA A 431 3.08 -1.02 -7.43
CA ALA A 431 4.44 -1.56 -7.41
C ALA A 431 5.43 -0.66 -8.16
N SER A 432 5.04 -0.12 -9.33
CA SER A 432 5.84 0.87 -10.06
C SER A 432 6.08 2.13 -9.21
N GLY A 433 5.08 2.61 -8.48
CA GLY A 433 5.21 3.76 -7.58
C GLY A 433 6.20 3.50 -6.44
N VAL A 434 6.07 2.35 -5.79
CA VAL A 434 7.01 1.90 -4.75
C VAL A 434 8.43 1.84 -5.30
N GLN A 435 8.64 1.19 -6.44
CA GLN A 435 9.96 1.04 -7.04
C GLN A 435 10.58 2.41 -7.37
N ARG A 436 9.80 3.36 -7.95
CA ARG A 436 10.29 4.71 -8.28
C ARG A 436 10.66 5.53 -7.06
N ALA A 437 9.99 5.33 -5.92
CA ALA A 437 10.31 6.02 -4.68
C ALA A 437 11.56 5.44 -4.01
N ARG A 438 11.73 4.13 -4.08
CA ARG A 438 12.84 3.41 -3.43
C ARG A 438 14.10 3.34 -4.28
N ALA A 439 13.95 3.38 -5.61
CA ALA A 439 15.04 3.20 -6.57
C ALA A 439 15.87 1.92 -6.32
N ASN A 440 15.23 0.87 -5.78
CA ASN A 440 15.82 -0.43 -5.49
C ASN A 440 15.27 -1.48 -6.46
N PRO A 441 16.03 -2.54 -6.87
CA PRO A 441 15.45 -3.67 -7.58
C PRO A 441 14.22 -4.22 -6.87
N MET A 442 13.25 -4.76 -7.63
CA MET A 442 11.99 -5.22 -7.05
C MET A 442 11.55 -6.55 -7.65
N LEU A 443 11.08 -7.46 -6.78
CA LEU A 443 10.30 -8.63 -7.16
C LEU A 443 8.81 -8.35 -6.90
N LEU A 444 8.01 -8.39 -7.94
CA LEU A 444 6.55 -8.28 -7.87
C LEU A 444 5.91 -9.65 -8.09
N MET A 445 5.12 -10.13 -7.12
CA MET A 445 4.34 -11.36 -7.23
C MET A 445 2.87 -11.02 -7.42
N ILE A 446 2.25 -11.45 -8.52
CA ILE A 446 0.86 -11.12 -8.87
C ILE A 446 0.17 -12.31 -9.52
N GLY A 447 -1.14 -12.48 -9.28
CA GLY A 447 -1.95 -13.47 -9.99
C GLY A 447 -2.39 -12.99 -11.38
N ASP A 448 -2.73 -13.93 -12.26
CA ASP A 448 -3.15 -13.69 -13.63
C ASP A 448 -4.37 -12.75 -13.75
N THR A 449 -5.42 -12.98 -12.98
CA THR A 449 -6.63 -12.13 -12.98
C THR A 449 -6.30 -10.70 -12.55
N SER A 450 -5.44 -10.54 -11.54
CA SER A 450 -4.98 -9.21 -11.12
C SER A 450 -4.13 -8.53 -12.19
N ALA A 451 -3.28 -9.29 -12.89
CA ALA A 451 -2.47 -8.80 -14.00
C ALA A 451 -3.36 -8.33 -15.17
N LEU A 452 -4.39 -9.10 -15.52
CA LEU A 452 -5.37 -8.72 -16.55
C LEU A 452 -6.14 -7.45 -16.15
N TYR A 453 -6.48 -7.31 -14.89
CA TYR A 453 -7.24 -6.16 -14.41
C TYR A 453 -6.47 -4.84 -14.50
N ASP A 454 -5.15 -4.88 -14.34
CA ASP A 454 -4.27 -3.70 -14.35
C ASP A 454 -3.29 -3.66 -15.55
N LEU A 455 -3.66 -4.31 -16.65
CA LEU A 455 -2.76 -4.58 -17.78
C LEU A 455 -2.14 -3.32 -18.40
N ASN A 456 -2.91 -2.22 -18.48
CA ASN A 456 -2.43 -0.94 -19.02
C ASN A 456 -1.26 -0.36 -18.22
N SER A 457 -1.17 -0.67 -16.93
CA SER A 457 -0.11 -0.19 -16.05
C SER A 457 1.25 -0.82 -16.33
N LEU A 458 1.34 -1.87 -17.19
CA LEU A 458 2.61 -2.36 -17.73
C LEU A 458 3.37 -1.26 -18.51
N ALA A 459 2.66 -0.28 -19.07
CA ALA A 459 3.27 0.90 -19.70
C ALA A 459 4.20 1.70 -18.75
N LEU A 460 3.98 1.61 -17.44
CA LEU A 460 4.82 2.28 -16.43
C LEU A 460 6.23 1.69 -16.33
N TYR A 461 6.43 0.49 -16.86
CA TYR A 461 7.70 -0.25 -16.85
C TYR A 461 8.47 -0.17 -18.16
N SER A 462 7.88 0.38 -19.24
CA SER A 462 8.46 0.40 -20.60
C SER A 462 9.82 1.11 -20.69
N HIS A 463 10.10 2.05 -19.78
CA HIS A 463 11.34 2.83 -19.74
C HIS A 463 12.04 2.74 -18.39
N GLN A 464 11.81 1.64 -17.70
CA GLN A 464 12.40 1.37 -16.39
C GLN A 464 13.87 0.96 -16.58
N GLU A 465 14.78 1.57 -15.83
CA GLU A 465 16.20 1.21 -15.86
C GLU A 465 16.56 0.27 -14.70
N THR A 466 16.04 0.54 -13.51
CA THR A 466 16.26 -0.33 -12.34
C THR A 466 15.61 -1.69 -12.56
N PRO A 467 16.27 -2.81 -12.22
CA PRO A 467 15.71 -4.15 -12.43
C PRO A 467 14.37 -4.36 -11.71
N VAL A 468 13.38 -4.82 -12.44
CA VAL A 468 12.09 -5.27 -11.88
C VAL A 468 11.76 -6.63 -12.47
N VAL A 469 11.48 -7.59 -11.62
CA VAL A 469 10.93 -8.89 -12.03
C VAL A 469 9.46 -8.96 -11.67
N ILE A 470 8.62 -9.14 -12.67
CA ILE A 470 7.16 -9.28 -12.52
C ILE A 470 6.81 -10.76 -12.70
N VAL A 471 6.52 -11.46 -11.60
CA VAL A 471 6.09 -12.86 -11.67
C VAL A 471 4.57 -12.92 -11.67
N VAL A 472 4.01 -13.37 -12.79
CA VAL A 472 2.58 -13.65 -12.92
C VAL A 472 2.34 -15.14 -12.70
N THR A 473 1.70 -15.51 -11.59
CA THR A 473 1.23 -16.88 -11.36
C THR A 473 -0.06 -17.08 -12.15
N ASN A 474 0.05 -17.75 -13.31
CA ASN A 474 -1.06 -18.02 -14.21
C ASN A 474 -1.63 -19.41 -13.93
N ASN A 475 -2.70 -19.43 -13.14
CA ASN A 475 -3.46 -20.63 -12.80
C ASN A 475 -4.85 -20.65 -13.46
N ASP A 476 -5.01 -19.88 -14.55
CA ASP A 476 -6.19 -19.79 -15.40
C ASP A 476 -7.43 -19.27 -14.65
N GLY A 477 -7.26 -18.19 -13.88
CA GLY A 477 -8.36 -17.46 -13.26
C GLY A 477 -8.35 -17.39 -11.74
N GLY A 478 -9.53 -17.33 -11.13
CA GLY A 478 -9.69 -17.11 -9.69
C GLY A 478 -9.48 -18.36 -8.83
N ALA A 479 -8.28 -18.96 -8.81
CA ALA A 479 -7.99 -20.18 -8.06
C ALA A 479 -8.21 -20.06 -6.53
N ILE A 480 -8.17 -18.86 -5.97
CA ILE A 480 -8.50 -18.64 -4.55
C ILE A 480 -9.91 -19.12 -4.20
N PHE A 481 -10.84 -19.10 -5.14
CA PHE A 481 -12.22 -19.51 -4.92
C PHE A 481 -12.38 -21.03 -4.76
N ASP A 482 -11.33 -21.82 -5.02
CA ASP A 482 -11.28 -23.24 -4.67
C ASP A 482 -11.34 -23.48 -3.15
N LEU A 483 -10.96 -22.49 -2.37
CA LEU A 483 -11.05 -22.54 -0.91
C LEU A 483 -12.47 -22.24 -0.39
N LEU A 484 -13.42 -21.87 -1.26
CA LEU A 484 -14.81 -21.62 -0.88
C LEU A 484 -15.68 -22.88 -0.97
N PRO A 485 -16.63 -23.07 -0.05
CA PRO A 485 -17.55 -24.21 -0.05
C PRO A 485 -18.70 -23.99 -1.08
N VAL A 486 -18.35 -23.75 -2.34
CA VAL A 486 -19.28 -23.52 -3.44
C VAL A 486 -19.34 -24.76 -4.32
N PRO A 487 -20.52 -25.16 -4.87
CA PRO A 487 -20.61 -26.30 -5.76
C PRO A 487 -19.68 -26.15 -6.99
N PRO A 488 -18.97 -27.22 -7.42
CA PRO A 488 -17.92 -27.13 -8.44
C PRO A 488 -18.35 -26.50 -9.77
N GLN A 489 -19.58 -26.79 -10.24
CA GLN A 489 -20.09 -26.25 -11.50
C GLN A 489 -20.27 -24.73 -11.47
N GLN A 490 -20.85 -24.21 -10.38
CA GLN A 490 -21.01 -22.76 -10.19
C GLN A 490 -19.66 -22.08 -9.94
N LYS A 491 -18.74 -22.76 -9.25
CA LYS A 491 -17.39 -22.26 -8.96
C LYS A 491 -16.64 -21.94 -10.26
N GLN A 492 -16.58 -22.87 -11.19
CA GLN A 492 -15.87 -22.69 -12.45
C GLN A 492 -16.44 -21.53 -13.28
N ALA A 493 -17.77 -21.49 -13.43
CA ALA A 493 -18.43 -20.52 -14.29
C ALA A 493 -18.47 -19.09 -13.72
N LEU A 494 -18.63 -18.93 -12.38
CA LEU A 494 -18.94 -17.65 -11.76
C LEU A 494 -17.77 -17.04 -10.98
N TYR A 495 -16.80 -17.84 -10.59
CA TYR A 495 -15.70 -17.40 -9.69
C TYR A 495 -14.32 -17.62 -10.30
N GLN A 496 -14.01 -18.84 -10.74
CA GLN A 496 -12.72 -19.14 -11.35
C GLN A 496 -12.58 -18.44 -12.69
N MET A 497 -13.61 -18.49 -13.54
CA MET A 497 -13.67 -17.82 -14.84
C MET A 497 -12.42 -18.09 -15.69
N PRO A 498 -12.14 -19.34 -16.08
CA PRO A 498 -10.97 -19.68 -16.87
C PRO A 498 -10.87 -18.82 -18.13
N HIS A 499 -9.73 -18.19 -18.36
CA HIS A 499 -9.60 -17.20 -19.44
C HIS A 499 -8.70 -17.66 -20.60
N GLY A 500 -7.79 -18.61 -20.38
CA GLY A 500 -6.90 -19.15 -21.42
C GLY A 500 -5.87 -18.15 -21.97
N TYR A 501 -5.67 -16.99 -21.32
CA TYR A 501 -4.77 -15.95 -21.81
C TYR A 501 -3.32 -16.19 -21.41
N ARG A 502 -2.40 -15.63 -22.23
CA ARG A 502 -0.95 -15.62 -22.02
C ARG A 502 -0.45 -14.19 -21.99
N PHE A 503 0.59 -13.95 -21.22
CA PHE A 503 1.11 -12.61 -20.99
C PHE A 503 2.26 -12.22 -21.92
N GLU A 504 2.75 -13.13 -22.78
CA GLU A 504 3.81 -12.88 -23.76
C GLU A 504 3.49 -11.67 -24.66
N PHE A 505 2.26 -11.61 -25.19
CA PHE A 505 1.88 -10.51 -26.08
C PHE A 505 1.74 -9.18 -25.33
N ALA A 506 1.31 -9.21 -24.08
CA ALA A 506 1.27 -8.02 -23.23
C ALA A 506 2.69 -7.51 -22.92
N ALA A 507 3.62 -8.39 -22.59
CA ALA A 507 5.02 -8.02 -22.42
C ALA A 507 5.60 -7.37 -23.68
N LYS A 508 5.41 -7.99 -24.83
CA LYS A 508 5.83 -7.44 -26.14
C LYS A 508 5.17 -6.10 -26.47
N GLN A 509 3.88 -5.94 -26.18
CA GLN A 509 3.13 -4.70 -26.40
C GLN A 509 3.78 -3.52 -25.69
N PHE A 510 4.28 -3.72 -24.47
CA PHE A 510 4.86 -2.68 -23.65
C PHE A 510 6.41 -2.68 -23.65
N GLY A 511 7.04 -3.50 -24.50
CA GLY A 511 8.51 -3.57 -24.66
C GLY A 511 9.24 -4.16 -23.46
N LEU A 512 8.59 -5.09 -22.72
CA LEU A 512 9.19 -5.80 -21.60
C LEU A 512 9.81 -7.12 -22.06
N ASP A 513 10.91 -7.53 -21.39
CA ASP A 513 11.43 -8.88 -21.54
C ASP A 513 10.41 -9.91 -20.99
N TYR A 514 10.42 -11.11 -21.59
CA TYR A 514 9.47 -12.16 -21.22
C TYR A 514 10.15 -13.52 -21.13
N VAL A 515 9.75 -14.30 -20.12
CA VAL A 515 10.11 -15.71 -19.98
C VAL A 515 8.95 -16.51 -19.36
N CYS A 516 8.78 -17.74 -19.83
CA CYS A 516 7.85 -18.73 -19.26
C CYS A 516 8.66 -19.97 -18.85
N PRO A 517 9.21 -19.99 -17.62
CA PRO A 517 10.08 -21.07 -17.16
C PRO A 517 9.33 -22.40 -17.07
N THR A 518 10.01 -23.48 -17.38
CA THR A 518 9.48 -24.85 -17.34
C THR A 518 9.91 -25.62 -16.09
N SER A 519 10.88 -25.08 -15.36
CA SER A 519 11.39 -25.67 -14.12
C SER A 519 11.63 -24.63 -13.04
N LEU A 520 11.67 -25.09 -11.79
CA LEU A 520 12.00 -24.26 -10.63
C LEU A 520 13.43 -23.69 -10.72
N ALA A 521 14.37 -24.47 -11.26
CA ALA A 521 15.75 -24.04 -11.43
C ALA A 521 15.86 -22.88 -12.44
N GLU A 522 15.20 -22.99 -13.59
CA GLU A 522 15.11 -21.92 -14.59
C GLU A 522 14.44 -20.66 -14.02
N LEU A 523 13.32 -20.82 -13.29
CA LEU A 523 12.67 -19.71 -12.61
C LEU A 523 13.64 -18.96 -11.68
N THR A 524 14.33 -19.72 -10.83
CA THR A 524 15.26 -19.16 -9.84
C THR A 524 16.41 -18.42 -10.52
N GLU A 525 17.03 -19.05 -11.52
CA GLU A 525 18.13 -18.45 -12.29
C GLU A 525 17.70 -17.13 -12.93
N ARG A 526 16.56 -17.12 -13.63
CA ARG A 526 16.06 -15.92 -14.35
C ARG A 526 15.72 -14.78 -13.41
N ILE A 527 15.10 -15.06 -12.26
CA ILE A 527 14.75 -14.02 -11.27
C ILE A 527 16.02 -13.45 -10.64
N VAL A 528 16.90 -14.32 -10.11
CA VAL A 528 18.08 -13.88 -9.37
C VAL A 528 19.06 -13.13 -10.28
N ASP A 529 19.29 -13.64 -11.49
CA ASP A 529 20.18 -12.98 -12.45
C ASP A 529 19.63 -11.62 -12.87
N HIS A 530 18.33 -11.51 -13.21
CA HIS A 530 17.76 -10.24 -13.63
C HIS A 530 17.74 -9.20 -12.49
N LEU A 531 17.43 -9.59 -11.25
CA LEU A 531 17.47 -8.68 -10.11
C LEU A 531 18.90 -8.19 -9.81
N ALA A 532 19.92 -9.02 -10.05
CA ALA A 532 21.31 -8.68 -9.76
C ALA A 532 22.02 -7.92 -10.90
N HIS A 533 21.73 -8.25 -12.16
CA HIS A 533 22.50 -7.79 -13.32
C HIS A 533 21.64 -7.24 -14.46
N GLY A 534 20.30 -7.40 -14.40
CA GLY A 534 19.38 -6.98 -15.44
C GLY A 534 19.20 -5.46 -15.51
N CYS A 535 18.48 -5.05 -16.53
CA CYS A 535 18.03 -3.67 -16.72
C CYS A 535 16.56 -3.71 -17.14
N GLY A 536 15.75 -2.81 -16.62
CA GLY A 536 14.34 -2.74 -16.98
C GLY A 536 13.48 -3.82 -16.33
N ALA A 537 12.37 -4.14 -16.96
CA ALA A 537 11.40 -5.08 -16.43
C ALA A 537 11.41 -6.41 -17.19
N LEU A 538 11.47 -7.51 -16.44
CA LEU A 538 11.28 -8.88 -16.92
C LEU A 538 9.92 -9.41 -16.43
N LEU A 539 9.04 -9.77 -17.34
CA LEU A 539 7.81 -10.49 -17.03
C LEU A 539 8.04 -11.99 -17.10
N VAL A 540 7.83 -12.65 -15.96
CA VAL A 540 7.97 -14.10 -15.78
C VAL A 540 6.57 -14.70 -15.63
N GLU A 541 6.11 -15.49 -16.59
CA GLU A 541 4.82 -16.17 -16.51
C GLU A 541 5.00 -17.59 -16.00
N VAL A 542 4.44 -17.89 -14.82
CA VAL A 542 4.47 -19.22 -14.21
C VAL A 542 3.13 -19.90 -14.38
N ASN A 543 3.07 -20.90 -15.25
CA ASN A 543 1.84 -21.67 -15.46
C ASN A 543 1.71 -22.79 -14.45
N THR A 544 0.59 -22.81 -13.71
CA THR A 544 0.26 -23.84 -12.75
C THR A 544 -1.16 -24.37 -12.97
N PRO A 545 -1.45 -25.64 -12.64
CA PRO A 545 -2.83 -26.14 -12.68
C PRO A 545 -3.76 -25.36 -11.74
N PRO A 546 -4.99 -25.05 -12.14
CA PRO A 546 -5.88 -24.16 -11.40
C PRO A 546 -6.23 -24.61 -9.97
N ASN A 547 -6.21 -25.92 -9.69
CA ASN A 547 -6.54 -26.48 -8.39
C ASN A 547 -5.31 -26.97 -7.59
N GLN A 548 -4.10 -26.83 -8.12
CA GLN A 548 -2.89 -27.36 -7.48
C GLN A 548 -2.63 -26.73 -6.11
N ALA A 549 -2.69 -25.40 -6.03
CA ALA A 549 -2.42 -24.69 -4.79
C ALA A 549 -3.42 -25.05 -3.66
N SER A 550 -4.71 -25.14 -3.98
CA SER A 550 -5.75 -25.53 -3.02
C SER A 550 -5.59 -26.98 -2.53
N GLN A 551 -5.19 -27.90 -3.42
CA GLN A 551 -4.86 -29.27 -3.06
C GLN A 551 -3.64 -29.36 -2.12
N HIS A 552 -2.56 -28.63 -2.43
CA HIS A 552 -1.38 -28.57 -1.58
C HIS A 552 -1.69 -28.01 -0.19
N ILE A 553 -2.47 -26.92 -0.10
CA ILE A 553 -2.89 -26.34 1.18
C ILE A 553 -3.71 -27.36 1.98
N LYS A 554 -4.64 -28.04 1.34
CA LYS A 554 -5.47 -29.06 2.01
C LYS A 554 -4.63 -30.22 2.55
N GLN A 555 -3.74 -30.78 1.73
CA GLN A 555 -2.83 -31.86 2.13
C GLN A 555 -1.96 -31.46 3.32
N LEU A 556 -1.39 -30.23 3.28
CA LEU A 556 -0.58 -29.71 4.37
C LEU A 556 -1.39 -29.55 5.67
N ALA A 557 -2.59 -28.98 5.58
CA ALA A 557 -3.47 -28.80 6.73
C ALA A 557 -3.91 -30.14 7.34
N ASP A 558 -4.28 -31.11 6.51
CA ASP A 558 -4.68 -32.45 6.96
C ASP A 558 -3.53 -33.17 7.70
N HIS A 559 -2.29 -33.03 7.17
CA HIS A 559 -1.11 -33.63 7.80
C HIS A 559 -0.82 -33.01 9.17
N VAL A 560 -0.83 -31.68 9.26
CA VAL A 560 -0.52 -30.97 10.51
C VAL A 560 -1.61 -31.16 11.57
N ARG A 561 -2.89 -31.27 11.18
CA ARG A 561 -3.97 -31.63 12.11
C ARG A 561 -3.79 -32.98 12.75
N ALA A 562 -3.21 -33.95 12.04
CA ALA A 562 -3.00 -35.32 12.49
C ALA A 562 -1.76 -35.50 13.40
N LEU A 563 -0.93 -34.45 13.56
CA LEU A 563 0.22 -34.51 14.47
C LEU A 563 -0.22 -34.65 15.92
N VAL A 564 0.44 -35.54 16.64
CA VAL A 564 0.20 -35.82 18.07
C VAL A 564 1.14 -34.99 18.94
#